data_93037ae2b897e86936b91bfb47fc26c0
#
_entry.id   93037ae2b897e86936b91bfb47fc26c0
#
_cell.length_a   1.000
_cell.length_b   1.000
_cell.length_c   1.000
_cell.angle_alpha   90.00
_cell.angle_beta   90.00
_cell.angle_gamma   90.00
#
_symmetry.space_group_name_H-M   'P 1'
#
loop_
_entity.id
_entity.type
_entity.pdbx_description
1 polymer ?
#
loop_
_entity_poly.entity_id
_entity_poly.type
_entity_poly.pdbx_seq_one_letter_code
_entity_poly.pdbx_strand_id
1 'polypeptide(L)'
;MSTLLSFGEVLIDLLPVGHSGLVHEPIPGGAPANVAVGYAKLGGKSHFAGGISADHYGVMLQDALAAQGVDVSCLTVVPDAATATVLVSLDAQGERSFSFNRQNTADMLYREADFDAIDWSQIDIFHLCSNTFTEKAIFTASLYGAKKAHKEQTLVSFDVNLRLSLWQDTRLLSARVEQCFGYTHLLKMSKEEALYLALERGGSFDDYLAFCIAQGVRLILVTNGAESVLCHSAEFSFELPVPKIVAIDTTAAGDSFVAGFLFELGRDEGYFTPGPLVQKLLNRVNVQTAAEFAIKCGAITCTTKGAFPALPVLAQVQS
;
A
#
# COMPACT_ATOMS: atom_id res chain seq x y z
N MET A 1 7.90 -19.11 -3.15
CA MET A 1 7.77 -17.69 -2.77
C MET A 1 6.96 -16.97 -3.83
N SER A 2 5.89 -16.30 -3.43
CA SER A 2 4.98 -15.59 -4.36
C SER A 2 5.60 -14.30 -4.90
N THR A 3 5.16 -13.91 -6.10
CA THR A 3 5.60 -12.69 -6.80
C THR A 3 4.57 -11.58 -6.60
N LEU A 4 5.01 -10.45 -6.05
CA LEU A 4 4.20 -9.24 -5.88
C LEU A 4 4.38 -8.30 -7.07
N LEU A 5 3.27 -7.77 -7.59
CA LEU A 5 3.22 -6.54 -8.38
C LEU A 5 2.51 -5.47 -7.58
N SER A 6 3.23 -4.44 -7.13
CA SER A 6 2.65 -3.27 -6.48
C SER A 6 2.47 -2.15 -7.49
N PHE A 7 1.28 -1.54 -7.51
CA PHE A 7 0.91 -0.51 -8.49
C PHE A 7 0.49 0.78 -7.81
N GLY A 8 1.01 1.89 -8.32
CA GLY A 8 0.57 3.24 -7.95
C GLY A 8 1.67 4.28 -8.04
N GLU A 9 1.67 5.20 -7.08
CA GLU A 9 2.65 6.28 -7.02
C GLU A 9 3.97 5.83 -6.42
N VAL A 10 5.03 6.32 -7.03
CA VAL A 10 6.34 6.53 -6.43
C VAL A 10 6.66 8.01 -6.56
N LEU A 11 7.09 8.65 -5.49
CA LEU A 11 7.22 10.11 -5.40
C LEU A 11 8.39 10.52 -4.50
N ILE A 12 8.69 11.82 -4.49
CA ILE A 12 9.71 12.40 -3.62
C ILE A 12 9.06 13.16 -2.47
N ASP A 13 9.36 12.76 -1.25
CA ASP A 13 9.11 13.56 -0.05
C ASP A 13 10.25 14.56 0.13
N LEU A 14 9.94 15.85 0.10
CA LEU A 14 10.89 16.94 0.31
C LEU A 14 10.90 17.30 1.79
N LEU A 15 11.83 16.72 2.55
CA LEU A 15 11.95 16.93 3.99
C LEU A 15 12.81 18.16 4.30
N PRO A 16 12.39 19.04 5.23
CA PRO A 16 13.20 20.20 5.59
C PRO A 16 14.48 19.77 6.31
N VAL A 17 15.61 20.37 5.91
CA VAL A 17 16.93 20.16 6.53
C VAL A 17 17.33 21.41 7.30
N GLY A 18 17.72 21.21 8.57
CA GLY A 18 18.13 22.31 9.46
C GLY A 18 16.93 23.15 9.95
N HIS A 19 17.24 24.28 10.60
CA HIS A 19 16.22 25.14 11.22
C HIS A 19 15.63 26.19 10.28
N SER A 20 16.21 26.39 9.09
CA SER A 20 15.77 27.45 8.17
C SER A 20 14.53 27.11 7.35
N GLY A 21 14.23 25.81 7.18
CA GLY A 21 13.16 25.33 6.29
C GLY A 21 13.34 25.66 4.81
N LEU A 22 14.51 26.21 4.42
CA LEU A 22 14.80 26.62 3.03
C LEU A 22 15.46 25.52 2.19
N VAL A 23 16.08 24.55 2.84
CA VAL A 23 16.76 23.42 2.18
C VAL A 23 15.94 22.17 2.44
N HIS A 24 15.69 21.39 1.40
CA HIS A 24 14.96 20.14 1.49
C HIS A 24 15.82 18.99 0.97
N GLU A 25 15.76 17.88 1.67
CA GLU A 25 16.35 16.62 1.26
C GLU A 25 15.28 15.80 0.53
N PRO A 26 15.54 15.36 -0.72
CA PRO A 26 14.61 14.52 -1.46
C PRO A 26 14.70 13.08 -0.96
N ILE A 27 13.60 12.54 -0.47
CA ILE A 27 13.49 11.16 0.04
C ILE A 27 12.49 10.39 -0.82
N PRO A 28 12.87 9.24 -1.40
CA PRO A 28 11.94 8.34 -2.10
C PRO A 28 10.84 7.84 -1.16
N GLY A 29 9.59 7.88 -1.65
CA GLY A 29 8.40 7.45 -0.93
C GLY A 29 7.27 7.06 -1.88
N GLY A 30 6.07 6.97 -1.34
CA GLY A 30 4.87 6.50 -2.02
C GLY A 30 4.39 5.18 -1.42
N ALA A 31 3.10 5.09 -1.03
CA ALA A 31 2.60 3.95 -0.30
C ALA A 31 2.77 2.62 -1.06
N PRO A 32 2.39 2.49 -2.36
CA PRO A 32 2.63 1.26 -3.10
C PRO A 32 4.12 0.95 -3.30
N ALA A 33 4.96 1.98 -3.43
CA ALA A 33 6.42 1.81 -3.53
C ALA A 33 7.01 1.29 -2.22
N ASN A 34 6.51 1.79 -1.07
CA ASN A 34 6.89 1.28 0.26
C ASN A 34 6.53 -0.20 0.41
N VAL A 35 5.35 -0.62 -0.06
CA VAL A 35 4.94 -2.04 -0.05
C VAL A 35 5.87 -2.88 -0.92
N ALA A 36 6.19 -2.42 -2.15
CA ALA A 36 7.12 -3.13 -3.04
C ALA A 36 8.50 -3.32 -2.42
N VAL A 37 9.07 -2.24 -1.87
CA VAL A 37 10.37 -2.25 -1.20
C VAL A 37 10.35 -3.12 0.05
N GLY A 38 9.31 -3.00 0.90
CA GLY A 38 9.16 -3.82 2.10
C GLY A 38 9.12 -5.31 1.76
N TYR A 39 8.36 -5.69 0.74
CA TYR A 39 8.27 -7.07 0.28
C TYR A 39 9.61 -7.61 -0.24
N ALA A 40 10.36 -6.79 -1.02
CA ALA A 40 11.69 -7.15 -1.50
C ALA A 40 12.71 -7.31 -0.37
N LYS A 41 12.72 -6.38 0.61
CA LYS A 41 13.62 -6.43 1.78
C LYS A 41 13.38 -7.65 2.68
N LEU A 42 12.17 -8.17 2.70
CA LEU A 42 11.84 -9.44 3.37
C LEU A 42 12.30 -10.67 2.58
N GLY A 43 12.77 -10.50 1.33
CA GLY A 43 13.25 -11.56 0.46
C GLY A 43 12.22 -12.07 -0.56
N GLY A 44 11.11 -11.36 -0.76
CA GLY A 44 10.11 -11.67 -1.76
C GLY A 44 10.50 -11.19 -3.17
N LYS A 45 9.93 -11.80 -4.21
CA LYS A 45 10.03 -11.29 -5.58
C LYS A 45 9.04 -10.14 -5.74
N SER A 46 9.54 -8.93 -5.99
CA SER A 46 8.75 -7.71 -6.03
C SER A 46 8.92 -6.98 -7.35
N HIS A 47 7.82 -6.64 -7.98
CA HIS A 47 7.74 -5.76 -9.15
C HIS A 47 6.97 -4.50 -8.77
N PHE A 48 7.32 -3.39 -9.42
CA PHE A 48 6.58 -2.15 -9.27
C PHE A 48 6.07 -1.64 -10.62
N ALA A 49 4.77 -1.35 -10.70
CA ALA A 49 4.12 -0.77 -11.86
C ALA A 49 3.64 0.67 -11.53
N GLY A 50 3.86 1.58 -12.45
CA GLY A 50 3.46 2.98 -12.31
C GLY A 50 4.10 3.87 -13.35
N GLY A 51 3.61 5.10 -13.48
CA GLY A 51 4.22 6.11 -14.33
C GLY A 51 5.41 6.77 -13.63
N ILE A 52 6.51 6.95 -14.35
CA ILE A 52 7.71 7.63 -13.85
C ILE A 52 8.15 8.70 -14.83
N SER A 53 8.65 9.83 -14.32
CA SER A 53 9.18 10.90 -15.14
C SER A 53 10.58 10.60 -15.69
N ALA A 54 10.94 11.25 -16.79
CA ALA A 54 12.32 11.27 -17.28
C ALA A 54 13.18 12.37 -16.59
N ASP A 55 12.63 13.14 -15.64
CA ASP A 55 13.38 14.15 -14.91
C ASP A 55 14.37 13.54 -13.90
N HIS A 56 15.17 14.40 -13.26
CA HIS A 56 16.18 13.95 -12.28
C HIS A 56 15.57 13.12 -11.14
N TYR A 57 14.39 13.51 -10.64
CA TYR A 57 13.73 12.77 -9.56
C TYR A 57 13.16 11.43 -10.05
N GLY A 58 12.68 11.35 -11.30
CA GLY A 58 12.21 10.08 -11.87
C GLY A 58 13.34 9.07 -11.97
N VAL A 59 14.54 9.49 -12.46
CA VAL A 59 15.73 8.63 -12.48
C VAL A 59 16.12 8.19 -11.07
N MET A 60 16.16 9.13 -10.10
CA MET A 60 16.45 8.83 -8.70
C MET A 60 15.51 7.79 -8.11
N LEU A 61 14.20 7.88 -8.40
CA LEU A 61 13.19 6.94 -7.90
C LEU A 61 13.35 5.55 -8.51
N GLN A 62 13.60 5.46 -9.81
CA GLN A 62 13.87 4.18 -10.49
C GLN A 62 15.10 3.49 -9.90
N ASP A 63 16.19 4.23 -9.72
CA ASP A 63 17.44 3.72 -9.14
C ASP A 63 17.21 3.27 -7.68
N ALA A 64 16.45 4.06 -6.91
CA ALA A 64 16.14 3.75 -5.52
C ALA A 64 15.32 2.44 -5.39
N LEU A 65 14.32 2.21 -6.24
CA LEU A 65 13.55 0.97 -6.27
C LEU A 65 14.45 -0.22 -6.64
N ALA A 66 15.23 -0.09 -7.72
CA ALA A 66 16.12 -1.14 -8.18
C ALA A 66 17.19 -1.49 -7.13
N ALA A 67 17.75 -0.50 -6.44
CA ALA A 67 18.72 -0.70 -5.36
C ALA A 67 18.16 -1.47 -4.15
N GLN A 68 16.82 -1.44 -3.95
CA GLN A 68 16.13 -2.22 -2.93
C GLN A 68 15.69 -3.62 -3.43
N GLY A 69 16.07 -4.02 -4.64
CA GLY A 69 15.73 -5.32 -5.21
C GLY A 69 14.32 -5.42 -5.82
N VAL A 70 13.69 -4.28 -6.10
CA VAL A 70 12.40 -4.23 -6.81
C VAL A 70 12.66 -4.26 -8.31
N ASP A 71 11.96 -5.13 -9.04
CA ASP A 71 11.96 -5.15 -10.50
C ASP A 71 11.15 -3.97 -11.03
N VAL A 72 11.81 -3.15 -11.86
CA VAL A 72 11.27 -1.90 -12.42
C VAL A 72 10.84 -2.04 -13.88
N SER A 73 10.78 -3.25 -14.42
CA SER A 73 10.42 -3.50 -15.83
C SER A 73 8.97 -3.13 -16.17
N CYS A 74 8.10 -3.00 -15.16
CA CYS A 74 6.71 -2.60 -15.32
C CYS A 74 6.49 -1.08 -15.14
N LEU A 75 7.56 -0.28 -15.03
CA LEU A 75 7.47 1.18 -15.04
C LEU A 75 7.22 1.70 -16.46
N THR A 76 6.34 2.69 -16.58
CA THR A 76 6.14 3.45 -17.83
C THR A 76 6.78 4.82 -17.70
N VAL A 77 7.80 5.09 -18.52
CA VAL A 77 8.44 6.41 -18.55
C VAL A 77 7.57 7.40 -19.31
N VAL A 78 7.24 8.52 -18.68
CA VAL A 78 6.44 9.62 -19.24
C VAL A 78 7.34 10.85 -19.39
N PRO A 79 7.95 11.08 -20.59
CA PRO A 79 9.03 12.05 -20.77
C PRO A 79 8.66 13.50 -20.45
N ASP A 80 7.42 13.86 -20.76
CA ASP A 80 6.94 15.24 -20.67
C ASP A 80 6.19 15.56 -19.37
N ALA A 81 6.18 14.62 -18.41
CA ALA A 81 5.52 14.81 -17.12
C ALA A 81 6.56 14.98 -16.01
N ALA A 82 6.24 15.77 -14.99
CA ALA A 82 7.09 15.93 -13.81
C ALA A 82 6.92 14.75 -12.85
N THR A 83 7.92 14.53 -11.99
CA THR A 83 7.80 13.65 -10.83
C THR A 83 6.88 14.27 -9.78
N ALA A 84 6.00 13.46 -9.19
CA ALA A 84 5.19 13.88 -8.05
C ALA A 84 6.09 14.18 -6.83
N THR A 85 5.80 15.28 -6.13
CA THR A 85 6.54 15.68 -4.93
C THR A 85 5.60 16.02 -3.79
N VAL A 86 6.04 15.77 -2.56
CA VAL A 86 5.34 16.16 -1.35
C VAL A 86 6.26 17.05 -0.52
N LEU A 87 5.88 18.31 -0.37
CA LEU A 87 6.60 19.22 0.52
C LEU A 87 6.16 18.95 1.96
N VAL A 88 7.09 18.56 2.80
CA VAL A 88 6.85 18.38 4.24
C VAL A 88 7.30 19.63 4.96
N SER A 89 6.39 20.30 5.65
CA SER A 89 6.68 21.48 6.48
C SER A 89 6.47 21.14 7.94
N LEU A 90 7.26 21.74 8.81
CA LEU A 90 7.13 21.64 10.28
C LEU A 90 6.66 22.98 10.81
N ASP A 91 5.64 22.96 11.67
CA ASP A 91 5.25 24.17 12.40
C ASP A 91 6.15 24.42 13.62
N ALA A 92 5.87 25.48 14.37
CA ALA A 92 6.65 25.86 15.55
C ALA A 92 6.59 24.82 16.69
N GLN A 93 5.63 23.90 16.65
CA GLN A 93 5.43 22.80 17.60
C GLN A 93 6.07 21.50 17.09
N GLY A 94 6.59 21.49 15.86
CA GLY A 94 7.16 20.32 15.20
C GLY A 94 6.13 19.40 14.51
N GLU A 95 4.85 19.85 14.43
CA GLU A 95 3.82 19.12 13.72
C GLU A 95 4.04 19.20 12.20
N ARG A 96 3.83 18.06 11.54
CA ARG A 96 4.05 17.94 10.08
C ARG A 96 2.79 18.34 9.31
N SER A 97 3.00 19.15 8.28
CA SER A 97 2.00 19.39 7.23
C SER A 97 2.54 18.96 5.88
N PHE A 98 1.65 18.50 5.00
CA PHE A 98 1.99 17.93 3.71
C PHE A 98 1.31 18.73 2.59
N SER A 99 2.12 19.22 1.64
CA SER A 99 1.62 19.86 0.44
C SER A 99 2.00 19.04 -0.78
N PHE A 100 0.99 18.50 -1.47
CA PHE A 100 1.18 17.63 -2.61
C PHE A 100 1.27 18.43 -3.92
N ASN A 101 2.35 18.24 -4.67
CA ASN A 101 2.47 18.68 -6.05
C ASN A 101 2.32 17.45 -6.95
N ARG A 102 1.06 17.13 -7.31
CA ARG A 102 0.70 15.88 -8.01
C ARG A 102 -0.31 16.09 -9.14
N GLN A 103 -0.33 17.26 -9.75
CA GLN A 103 -1.18 17.54 -10.91
C GLN A 103 -0.45 17.22 -12.20
N ASN A 104 -1.01 16.36 -13.04
CA ASN A 104 -0.44 15.92 -14.32
C ASN A 104 0.98 15.34 -14.18
N THR A 105 1.32 14.78 -13.03
CA THR A 105 2.59 14.11 -12.79
C THR A 105 2.61 12.71 -13.41
N ALA A 106 3.80 12.16 -13.62
CA ALA A 106 3.98 10.91 -14.36
C ALA A 106 3.18 9.74 -13.77
N ASP A 107 3.11 9.64 -12.44
CA ASP A 107 2.35 8.61 -11.71
C ASP A 107 0.84 8.65 -11.99
N MET A 108 0.29 9.82 -12.39
CA MET A 108 -1.11 9.99 -12.78
C MET A 108 -1.39 9.63 -14.25
N LEU A 109 -0.34 9.30 -15.02
CA LEU A 109 -0.42 9.09 -16.47
C LEU A 109 -0.27 7.62 -16.90
N TYR A 110 -0.20 6.68 -15.96
CA TYR A 110 -0.29 5.26 -16.28
C TYR A 110 -1.68 4.88 -16.82
N ARG A 111 -1.76 4.01 -17.79
CA ARG A 111 -2.99 3.70 -18.54
C ARG A 111 -3.26 2.19 -18.59
N GLU A 112 -4.46 1.81 -19.05
CA GLU A 112 -4.88 0.43 -19.21
C GLU A 112 -3.94 -0.36 -20.13
N ALA A 113 -3.45 0.27 -21.22
CA ALA A 113 -2.52 -0.35 -22.16
C ALA A 113 -1.17 -0.75 -21.52
N ASP A 114 -0.73 -0.02 -20.48
CA ASP A 114 0.51 -0.34 -19.76
C ASP A 114 0.35 -1.67 -18.99
N PHE A 115 -0.84 -1.94 -18.45
CA PHE A 115 -1.16 -3.23 -17.83
C PHE A 115 -1.22 -4.39 -18.82
N ASP A 116 -1.49 -4.13 -20.10
CA ASP A 116 -1.54 -5.16 -21.13
C ASP A 116 -0.15 -5.70 -21.49
N ALA A 117 0.90 -4.94 -21.22
CA ALA A 117 2.28 -5.37 -21.40
C ALA A 117 2.80 -6.31 -20.30
N ILE A 118 2.07 -6.44 -19.17
CA ILE A 118 2.48 -7.26 -18.04
C ILE A 118 2.15 -8.74 -18.28
N ASP A 119 3.11 -9.62 -18.03
CA ASP A 119 2.88 -11.06 -17.99
C ASP A 119 2.25 -11.46 -16.64
N TRP A 120 0.92 -11.44 -16.60
CA TRP A 120 0.15 -11.77 -15.42
C TRP A 120 0.31 -13.22 -14.94
N SER A 121 0.78 -14.13 -15.80
CA SER A 121 1.03 -15.50 -15.40
C SER A 121 2.17 -15.65 -14.38
N GLN A 122 3.01 -14.62 -14.25
CA GLN A 122 4.11 -14.55 -13.30
C GLN A 122 3.77 -13.81 -12.00
N ILE A 123 2.55 -13.25 -11.89
CA ILE A 123 2.13 -12.41 -10.77
C ILE A 123 1.14 -13.16 -9.89
N ASP A 124 1.51 -13.41 -8.65
CA ASP A 124 0.66 -14.08 -7.66
C ASP A 124 -0.16 -13.08 -6.83
N ILE A 125 0.35 -11.86 -6.64
CA ILE A 125 -0.24 -10.80 -5.82
C ILE A 125 -0.22 -9.48 -6.58
N PHE A 126 -1.36 -8.82 -6.69
CA PHE A 126 -1.49 -7.44 -7.17
C PHE A 126 -1.92 -6.53 -6.04
N HIS A 127 -1.12 -5.54 -5.72
CA HIS A 127 -1.39 -4.57 -4.65
C HIS A 127 -1.58 -3.18 -5.20
N LEU A 128 -2.58 -2.44 -4.67
CA LEU A 128 -2.85 -1.04 -5.00
C LEU A 128 -3.40 -0.27 -3.80
N CYS A 129 -3.37 1.08 -3.91
CA CYS A 129 -3.93 2.02 -2.93
C CYS A 129 -4.91 2.99 -3.59
N SER A 130 -5.75 3.69 -2.79
CA SER A 130 -6.73 4.65 -3.30
C SER A 130 -6.13 5.96 -3.83
N ASN A 131 -4.84 6.21 -3.62
CA ASN A 131 -4.18 7.42 -4.13
C ASN A 131 -4.21 7.54 -5.67
N THR A 132 -4.36 6.42 -6.37
CA THR A 132 -4.60 6.39 -7.82
C THR A 132 -6.07 6.56 -8.20
N PHE A 133 -6.99 6.76 -7.22
CA PHE A 133 -8.42 6.93 -7.49
C PHE A 133 -8.86 8.39 -7.55
N THR A 134 -7.96 9.33 -7.30
CA THR A 134 -8.25 10.77 -7.17
C THR A 134 -8.70 11.41 -8.47
N GLU A 135 -8.22 10.94 -9.62
CA GLU A 135 -8.61 11.40 -10.95
C GLU A 135 -9.18 10.27 -11.82
N LYS A 136 -10.11 10.64 -12.73
CA LYS A 136 -10.87 9.67 -13.54
C LYS A 136 -9.98 8.74 -14.37
N ALA A 137 -8.96 9.27 -15.03
CA ALA A 137 -8.16 8.48 -15.96
C ALA A 137 -7.34 7.41 -15.25
N ILE A 138 -6.60 7.78 -14.20
CA ILE A 138 -5.80 6.83 -13.42
C ILE A 138 -6.69 5.86 -12.61
N PHE A 139 -7.86 6.31 -12.14
CA PHE A 139 -8.86 5.46 -11.51
C PHE A 139 -9.34 4.36 -12.48
N THR A 140 -9.65 4.72 -13.73
CA THR A 140 -10.07 3.75 -14.75
C THR A 140 -8.96 2.72 -15.01
N ALA A 141 -7.71 3.16 -15.11
CA ALA A 141 -6.56 2.27 -15.24
C ALA A 141 -6.39 1.37 -14.01
N SER A 142 -6.54 1.91 -12.80
CA SER A 142 -6.45 1.14 -11.54
C SER A 142 -7.49 0.03 -11.47
N LEU A 143 -8.75 0.34 -11.80
CA LEU A 143 -9.82 -0.68 -11.87
C LEU A 143 -9.57 -1.71 -12.95
N TYR A 144 -9.02 -1.30 -14.10
CA TYR A 144 -8.66 -2.21 -15.18
C TYR A 144 -7.60 -3.21 -14.69
N GLY A 145 -6.53 -2.74 -14.03
CA GLY A 145 -5.50 -3.60 -13.44
C GLY A 145 -6.07 -4.57 -12.40
N ALA A 146 -6.91 -4.07 -11.47
CA ALA A 146 -7.55 -4.90 -10.46
C ALA A 146 -8.47 -5.97 -11.08
N LYS A 147 -9.27 -5.59 -12.08
CA LYS A 147 -10.14 -6.52 -12.83
C LYS A 147 -9.34 -7.58 -13.57
N LYS A 148 -8.23 -7.19 -14.20
CA LYS A 148 -7.35 -8.10 -14.93
C LYS A 148 -6.69 -9.09 -13.97
N ALA A 149 -6.10 -8.63 -12.87
CA ALA A 149 -5.54 -9.47 -11.81
C ALA A 149 -6.58 -10.46 -11.26
N HIS A 150 -7.79 -9.98 -10.95
CA HIS A 150 -8.86 -10.84 -10.46
C HIS A 150 -9.24 -11.94 -11.45
N LYS A 151 -9.31 -11.61 -12.75
CA LYS A 151 -9.61 -12.57 -13.82
C LYS A 151 -8.53 -13.65 -13.96
N GLU A 152 -7.26 -13.27 -13.79
CA GLU A 152 -6.11 -14.18 -13.85
C GLU A 152 -5.90 -14.97 -12.53
N GLN A 153 -6.84 -14.86 -11.58
CA GLN A 153 -6.80 -15.52 -10.25
C GLN A 153 -5.62 -15.06 -9.37
N THR A 154 -5.04 -13.92 -9.66
CA THR A 154 -4.06 -13.22 -8.84
C THR A 154 -4.75 -12.70 -7.59
N LEU A 155 -4.13 -12.80 -6.42
CA LEU A 155 -4.64 -12.20 -5.20
C LEU A 155 -4.61 -10.67 -5.31
N VAL A 156 -5.77 -10.01 -5.28
CA VAL A 156 -5.86 -8.55 -5.27
C VAL A 156 -5.89 -8.05 -3.84
N SER A 157 -4.87 -7.28 -3.46
CA SER A 157 -4.72 -6.59 -2.17
C SER A 157 -4.95 -5.10 -2.36
N PHE A 158 -5.91 -4.54 -1.64
CA PHE A 158 -6.23 -3.12 -1.67
C PHE A 158 -6.07 -2.50 -0.29
N ASP A 159 -5.16 -1.53 -0.16
CA ASP A 159 -5.06 -0.65 1.01
C ASP A 159 -5.85 0.63 0.73
N VAL A 160 -6.86 0.91 1.53
CA VAL A 160 -7.69 2.11 1.37
C VAL A 160 -6.84 3.38 1.45
N ASN A 161 -5.95 3.49 2.42
CA ASN A 161 -4.92 4.51 2.54
C ASN A 161 -5.36 5.92 2.10
N LEU A 162 -6.44 6.42 2.70
CA LEU A 162 -7.08 7.69 2.32
C LEU A 162 -6.15 8.89 2.58
N ARG A 163 -6.10 9.76 1.59
CA ARG A 163 -5.47 11.09 1.69
C ARG A 163 -6.46 12.14 1.20
N LEU A 164 -7.33 12.61 2.08
CA LEU A 164 -8.43 13.54 1.72
C LEU A 164 -7.92 14.78 0.97
N SER A 165 -6.71 15.25 1.30
CA SER A 165 -6.07 16.39 0.65
C SER A 165 -5.72 16.19 -0.83
N LEU A 166 -5.69 14.95 -1.32
CA LEU A 166 -5.47 14.64 -2.74
C LEU A 166 -6.75 14.70 -3.58
N TRP A 167 -7.92 14.73 -2.94
CA TRP A 167 -9.19 14.69 -3.65
C TRP A 167 -9.71 16.09 -3.96
N GLN A 168 -9.87 16.39 -5.25
CA GLN A 168 -10.53 17.64 -5.67
C GLN A 168 -12.02 17.62 -5.35
N ASP A 169 -12.65 16.46 -5.40
CA ASP A 169 -14.05 16.22 -5.05
C ASP A 169 -14.18 14.99 -4.15
N THR A 170 -14.28 15.22 -2.85
CA THR A 170 -14.41 14.16 -1.85
C THR A 170 -15.72 13.38 -1.95
N ARG A 171 -16.75 13.90 -2.65
CA ARG A 171 -18.02 13.20 -2.90
C ARG A 171 -17.84 11.97 -3.79
N LEU A 172 -16.77 11.91 -4.56
CA LEU A 172 -16.43 10.76 -5.41
C LEU A 172 -15.66 9.66 -4.66
N LEU A 173 -15.11 9.97 -3.49
CA LEU A 173 -14.16 9.13 -2.77
C LEU A 173 -14.77 7.76 -2.43
N SER A 174 -15.83 7.75 -1.62
CA SER A 174 -16.46 6.50 -1.18
C SER A 174 -16.91 5.63 -2.35
N ALA A 175 -17.55 6.25 -3.36
CA ALA A 175 -18.01 5.55 -4.54
C ALA A 175 -16.87 4.90 -5.35
N ARG A 176 -15.71 5.58 -5.50
CA ARG A 176 -14.56 5.03 -6.22
C ARG A 176 -13.86 3.94 -5.41
N VAL A 177 -13.71 4.12 -4.10
CA VAL A 177 -13.14 3.11 -3.21
C VAL A 177 -14.00 1.84 -3.26
N GLU A 178 -15.30 1.95 -3.09
CA GLU A 178 -16.23 0.84 -3.07
C GLU A 178 -16.34 0.10 -4.42
N GLN A 179 -16.15 0.79 -5.55
CA GLN A 179 -16.09 0.12 -6.86
C GLN A 179 -14.95 -0.89 -7.00
N CYS A 180 -13.86 -0.73 -6.24
CA CYS A 180 -12.74 -1.67 -6.26
C CYS A 180 -13.04 -2.97 -5.49
N PHE A 181 -14.00 -2.95 -4.55
CA PHE A 181 -14.26 -4.09 -3.66
C PHE A 181 -14.67 -5.36 -4.40
N GLY A 182 -15.40 -5.24 -5.52
CA GLY A 182 -15.80 -6.37 -6.35
C GLY A 182 -14.64 -7.17 -6.97
N TYR A 183 -13.44 -6.61 -6.97
CA TYR A 183 -12.22 -7.25 -7.46
C TYR A 183 -11.21 -7.53 -6.33
N THR A 184 -11.47 -7.05 -5.12
CA THR A 184 -10.55 -7.10 -3.98
C THR A 184 -10.74 -8.39 -3.18
N HIS A 185 -9.66 -9.12 -2.94
CA HIS A 185 -9.67 -10.28 -2.06
C HIS A 185 -9.26 -9.91 -0.62
N LEU A 186 -8.22 -9.11 -0.49
CA LEU A 186 -7.70 -8.59 0.77
C LEU A 186 -7.90 -7.08 0.82
N LEU A 187 -8.70 -6.60 1.76
CA LEU A 187 -8.90 -5.17 2.03
C LEU A 187 -8.20 -4.80 3.32
N LYS A 188 -7.32 -3.79 3.29
CA LYS A 188 -6.77 -3.20 4.50
C LYS A 188 -7.23 -1.74 4.62
N MET A 189 -7.54 -1.31 5.82
CA MET A 189 -7.85 0.08 6.16
C MET A 189 -7.47 0.36 7.61
N SER A 190 -7.27 1.63 7.95
CA SER A 190 -7.22 2.04 9.34
C SER A 190 -8.64 2.08 9.94
N LYS A 191 -8.74 2.07 11.27
CA LYS A 191 -10.04 2.22 11.94
C LYS A 191 -10.70 3.57 11.63
N GLU A 192 -9.90 4.62 11.49
CA GLU A 192 -10.38 5.95 11.10
C GLU A 192 -10.97 5.94 9.69
N GLU A 193 -10.29 5.31 8.74
CA GLU A 193 -10.76 5.15 7.36
C GLU A 193 -12.06 4.35 7.30
N ALA A 194 -12.13 3.24 8.03
CA ALA A 194 -13.33 2.42 8.11
C ALA A 194 -14.53 3.18 8.71
N LEU A 195 -14.31 3.95 9.77
CA LEU A 195 -15.33 4.79 10.38
C LEU A 195 -15.77 5.93 9.45
N TYR A 196 -14.82 6.56 8.75
CA TYR A 196 -15.12 7.61 7.77
C TYR A 196 -16.04 7.06 6.65
N LEU A 197 -15.66 5.94 6.05
CA LEU A 197 -16.44 5.33 4.97
C LEU A 197 -17.80 4.79 5.45
N ALA A 198 -17.87 4.26 6.67
CA ALA A 198 -19.13 3.85 7.30
C ALA A 198 -20.09 5.02 7.48
N LEU A 199 -19.58 6.18 7.96
CA LEU A 199 -20.35 7.39 8.12
C LEU A 199 -20.86 7.95 6.79
N GLU A 200 -19.99 8.01 5.78
CA GLU A 200 -20.36 8.45 4.42
C GLU A 200 -21.48 7.59 3.82
N ARG A 201 -21.49 6.30 4.17
CA ARG A 201 -22.52 5.35 3.75
C ARG A 201 -23.80 5.43 4.60
N GLY A 202 -23.76 6.08 5.75
CA GLY A 202 -24.88 6.19 6.69
C GLY A 202 -25.12 4.95 7.56
N GLY A 203 -24.07 4.13 7.80
CA GLY A 203 -24.10 2.92 8.62
C GLY A 203 -23.11 2.94 9.79
N SER A 204 -23.13 1.87 10.58
CA SER A 204 -22.14 1.63 11.63
C SER A 204 -20.85 1.03 11.07
N PHE A 205 -19.80 0.94 11.90
CA PHE A 205 -18.57 0.24 11.58
C PHE A 205 -18.82 -1.22 11.17
N ASP A 206 -19.63 -1.94 11.93
CA ASP A 206 -19.94 -3.35 11.67
C ASP A 206 -20.77 -3.53 10.39
N ASP A 207 -21.73 -2.62 10.13
CA ASP A 207 -22.48 -2.61 8.87
C ASP A 207 -21.56 -2.41 7.67
N TYR A 208 -20.53 -1.57 7.82
CA TYR A 208 -19.57 -1.34 6.75
C TYR A 208 -18.67 -2.55 6.48
N LEU A 209 -18.19 -3.23 7.52
CA LEU A 209 -17.44 -4.48 7.35
C LEU A 209 -18.31 -5.55 6.65
N ALA A 210 -19.56 -5.72 7.10
CA ALA A 210 -20.49 -6.64 6.47
C ALA A 210 -20.76 -6.29 5.00
N PHE A 211 -20.90 -5.00 4.69
CA PHE A 211 -21.03 -4.52 3.32
C PHE A 211 -19.78 -4.88 2.47
N CYS A 212 -18.56 -4.63 2.96
CA CYS A 212 -17.34 -4.99 2.24
C CYS A 212 -17.28 -6.50 1.90
N ILE A 213 -17.63 -7.35 2.85
CA ILE A 213 -17.72 -8.81 2.64
C ILE A 213 -18.79 -9.14 1.58
N ALA A 214 -19.94 -8.50 1.64
CA ALA A 214 -21.03 -8.70 0.66
C ALA A 214 -20.63 -8.25 -0.77
N GLN A 215 -19.67 -7.31 -0.92
CA GLN A 215 -19.12 -6.92 -2.21
C GLN A 215 -18.10 -7.92 -2.77
N GLY A 216 -17.67 -8.93 -2.01
CA GLY A 216 -16.76 -9.98 -2.47
C GLY A 216 -15.39 -9.99 -1.79
N VAL A 217 -15.11 -9.03 -0.88
CA VAL A 217 -13.89 -9.03 -0.06
C VAL A 217 -13.85 -10.31 0.80
N ARG A 218 -12.70 -11.00 0.81
CA ARG A 218 -12.52 -12.25 1.56
C ARG A 218 -11.98 -12.04 2.95
N LEU A 219 -11.09 -11.08 3.10
CA LEU A 219 -10.47 -10.72 4.38
C LEU A 219 -10.35 -9.20 4.48
N ILE A 220 -10.72 -8.67 5.63
CA ILE A 220 -10.53 -7.27 6.00
C ILE A 220 -9.54 -7.22 7.15
N LEU A 221 -8.51 -6.38 7.00
CA LEU A 221 -7.56 -6.05 8.05
C LEU A 221 -7.80 -4.58 8.46
N VAL A 222 -8.17 -4.36 9.73
CA VAL A 222 -8.35 -3.01 10.26
C VAL A 222 -7.25 -2.75 11.27
N THR A 223 -6.35 -1.81 10.95
CA THR A 223 -5.29 -1.36 11.86
C THR A 223 -5.78 -0.20 12.72
N ASN A 224 -5.33 -0.13 13.98
CA ASN A 224 -5.71 0.93 14.92
C ASN A 224 -4.47 1.48 15.67
N GLY A 225 -3.48 1.95 14.91
CA GLY A 225 -2.24 2.49 15.48
C GLY A 225 -1.55 1.52 16.42
N ALA A 226 -1.36 1.93 17.68
CA ALA A 226 -0.70 1.15 18.72
C ALA A 226 -1.63 0.20 19.50
N GLU A 227 -2.91 0.10 19.13
CA GLU A 227 -3.89 -0.65 19.94
C GLU A 227 -4.01 -2.11 19.48
N SER A 228 -4.74 -2.36 18.40
CA SER A 228 -4.96 -3.72 17.90
C SER A 228 -5.10 -3.74 16.37
N VAL A 229 -5.00 -4.93 15.82
CA VAL A 229 -5.36 -5.23 14.42
C VAL A 229 -6.53 -6.18 14.44
N LEU A 230 -7.65 -5.77 13.84
CA LEU A 230 -8.80 -6.62 13.60
C LEU A 230 -8.62 -7.37 12.28
N CYS A 231 -8.76 -8.71 12.32
CA CYS A 231 -8.86 -9.58 11.16
C CYS A 231 -10.31 -10.07 11.05
N HIS A 232 -11.01 -9.70 9.99
CA HIS A 232 -12.43 -9.97 9.81
C HIS A 232 -12.72 -10.59 8.44
N SER A 233 -13.45 -11.69 8.44
CA SER A 233 -13.94 -12.39 7.24
C SER A 233 -15.38 -12.86 7.47
N ALA A 234 -15.99 -13.51 6.49
CA ALA A 234 -17.28 -14.15 6.68
C ALA A 234 -17.25 -15.33 7.69
N GLU A 235 -16.08 -15.96 7.86
CA GLU A 235 -15.93 -17.20 8.64
C GLU A 235 -15.41 -16.96 10.06
N PHE A 236 -14.67 -15.88 10.27
CA PHE A 236 -14.04 -15.56 11.55
C PHE A 236 -13.83 -14.06 11.74
N SER A 237 -13.78 -13.67 13.02
CA SER A 237 -13.35 -12.34 13.43
C SER A 237 -12.51 -12.47 14.70
N PHE A 238 -11.33 -11.82 14.73
CA PHE A 238 -10.47 -11.78 15.91
C PHE A 238 -9.55 -10.57 15.89
N GLU A 239 -9.07 -10.18 17.05
CA GLU A 239 -8.11 -9.09 17.21
C GLU A 239 -6.75 -9.61 17.69
N LEU A 240 -5.69 -8.94 17.24
CA LEU A 240 -4.32 -9.17 17.67
C LEU A 240 -3.74 -7.91 18.29
N PRO A 241 -3.07 -8.01 19.45
CA PRO A 241 -2.46 -6.86 20.08
C PRO A 241 -1.22 -6.40 19.32
N VAL A 242 -0.96 -5.10 19.32
CA VAL A 242 0.27 -4.50 18.80
C VAL A 242 1.29 -4.36 19.94
N PRO A 243 2.58 -4.69 19.73
CA PRO A 243 3.60 -4.55 20.76
C PRO A 243 3.82 -3.08 21.12
N LYS A 244 4.02 -2.81 22.40
CA LYS A 244 4.35 -1.47 22.88
C LYS A 244 5.78 -1.13 22.50
N ILE A 245 5.94 -0.06 21.75
CA ILE A 245 7.23 0.47 21.28
C ILE A 245 7.32 1.96 21.58
N VAL A 246 8.53 2.50 21.55
CA VAL A 246 8.76 3.95 21.50
C VAL A 246 8.87 4.33 20.02
N ALA A 247 7.81 4.92 19.46
CA ALA A 247 7.81 5.31 18.07
C ALA A 247 8.70 6.55 17.85
N ILE A 248 9.56 6.47 16.84
CA ILE A 248 10.40 7.58 16.35
C ILE A 248 9.72 8.26 15.16
N ASP A 249 9.21 7.45 14.22
CA ASP A 249 8.53 7.89 13.01
C ASP A 249 7.52 6.82 12.57
N THR A 250 6.28 7.19 12.32
CA THR A 250 5.21 6.26 11.91
C THR A 250 5.04 6.18 10.38
N THR A 251 5.92 6.89 9.63
CA THR A 251 5.91 6.85 8.16
C THR A 251 6.10 5.42 7.67
N ALA A 252 5.32 5.02 6.69
CA ALA A 252 5.32 3.69 6.06
C ALA A 252 5.01 2.50 7.01
N ALA A 253 4.57 2.71 8.26
CA ALA A 253 4.22 1.61 9.17
C ALA A 253 3.07 0.74 8.62
N GLY A 254 2.03 1.37 8.05
CA GLY A 254 0.93 0.69 7.38
C GLY A 254 1.37 -0.08 6.14
N ASP A 255 2.25 0.52 5.33
CA ASP A 255 2.78 -0.09 4.12
C ASP A 255 3.67 -1.30 4.47
N SER A 256 4.49 -1.17 5.51
CA SER A 256 5.31 -2.25 6.06
C SER A 256 4.46 -3.41 6.60
N PHE A 257 3.35 -3.10 7.29
CA PHE A 257 2.38 -4.08 7.71
C PHE A 257 1.80 -4.85 6.51
N VAL A 258 1.36 -4.15 5.46
CA VAL A 258 0.84 -4.80 4.24
C VAL A 258 1.91 -5.66 3.57
N ALA A 259 3.13 -5.14 3.40
CA ALA A 259 4.24 -5.89 2.83
C ALA A 259 4.54 -7.17 3.63
N GLY A 260 4.59 -7.07 4.96
CA GLY A 260 4.80 -8.19 5.86
C GLY A 260 3.69 -9.24 5.79
N PHE A 261 2.43 -8.81 5.76
CA PHE A 261 1.28 -9.71 5.64
C PHE A 261 1.31 -10.49 4.32
N LEU A 262 1.51 -9.79 3.20
CA LEU A 262 1.55 -10.40 1.88
C LEU A 262 2.75 -11.34 1.73
N PHE A 263 3.90 -10.94 2.29
CA PHE A 263 5.11 -11.77 2.27
C PHE A 263 4.91 -13.08 3.02
N GLU A 264 4.46 -13.02 4.27
CA GLU A 264 4.27 -14.20 5.09
C GLU A 264 3.17 -15.12 4.55
N LEU A 265 2.06 -14.55 4.06
CA LEU A 265 1.01 -15.31 3.38
C LEU A 265 1.51 -16.02 2.12
N GLY A 266 2.43 -15.38 1.38
CA GLY A 266 3.03 -15.88 0.13
C GLY A 266 4.18 -16.87 0.32
N ARG A 267 4.63 -17.13 1.56
CA ARG A 267 5.66 -18.13 1.83
C ARG A 267 5.11 -19.54 1.66
N ASP A 268 5.93 -20.42 1.08
CA ASP A 268 5.59 -21.84 0.87
C ASP A 268 6.11 -22.74 2.01
N GLU A 269 6.63 -22.16 3.09
CA GLU A 269 7.29 -22.90 4.18
C GLU A 269 6.32 -23.31 5.29
N GLY A 270 6.11 -24.59 5.41
CA GLY A 270 5.86 -25.42 6.60
C GLY A 270 4.56 -25.24 7.40
N TYR A 271 3.97 -24.08 7.51
CA TYR A 271 2.83 -23.82 8.39
C TYR A 271 1.52 -23.52 7.67
N PHE A 272 1.57 -23.22 6.38
CA PHE A 272 0.41 -22.84 5.59
C PHE A 272 -0.25 -24.02 4.90
N THR A 273 -1.57 -24.05 4.90
CA THR A 273 -2.32 -25.01 4.10
C THR A 273 -1.98 -24.78 2.62
N PRO A 274 -1.53 -25.82 1.88
CA PRO A 274 -1.28 -25.69 0.45
C PRO A 274 -2.54 -25.24 -0.30
N GLY A 275 -2.39 -24.35 -1.27
CA GLY A 275 -3.48 -23.92 -2.12
C GLY A 275 -3.26 -22.52 -2.68
N PRO A 276 -4.16 -22.03 -3.56
CA PRO A 276 -4.12 -20.68 -4.07
C PRO A 276 -4.12 -19.66 -2.91
N LEU A 277 -3.40 -18.54 -3.06
CA LEU A 277 -3.28 -17.52 -2.01
C LEU A 277 -4.62 -17.01 -1.50
N VAL A 278 -5.60 -16.87 -2.40
CA VAL A 278 -6.96 -16.44 -2.03
C VAL A 278 -7.60 -17.42 -1.03
N GLN A 279 -7.35 -18.73 -1.15
CA GLN A 279 -7.85 -19.73 -0.21
C GLN A 279 -7.17 -19.64 1.16
N LYS A 280 -5.90 -19.23 1.20
CA LYS A 280 -5.18 -19.01 2.47
C LYS A 280 -5.85 -17.89 3.30
N LEU A 281 -6.49 -16.89 2.68
CA LEU A 281 -7.24 -15.83 3.37
C LEU A 281 -8.48 -16.34 4.14
N LEU A 282 -9.01 -17.50 3.78
CA LEU A 282 -10.17 -18.12 4.44
C LEU A 282 -9.76 -19.01 5.61
N ASN A 283 -8.49 -19.21 5.83
CA ASN A 283 -7.97 -20.01 6.94
C ASN A 283 -7.50 -19.12 8.09
N ARG A 284 -8.18 -19.21 9.23
CA ARG A 284 -7.89 -18.39 10.41
C ARG A 284 -6.42 -18.50 10.88
N VAL A 285 -5.84 -19.69 10.85
CA VAL A 285 -4.45 -19.91 11.31
C VAL A 285 -3.46 -19.20 10.38
N ASN A 286 -3.64 -19.35 9.06
CA ASN A 286 -2.82 -18.65 8.09
C ASN A 286 -2.88 -17.13 8.26
N VAL A 287 -4.09 -16.59 8.42
CA VAL A 287 -4.32 -15.16 8.60
C VAL A 287 -3.69 -14.66 9.91
N GLN A 288 -3.85 -15.43 11.01
CA GLN A 288 -3.26 -15.06 12.28
C GLN A 288 -1.73 -15.00 12.19
N THR A 289 -1.08 -16.04 11.64
CA THR A 289 0.38 -16.09 11.47
C THR A 289 0.89 -14.93 10.61
N ALA A 290 0.22 -14.65 9.49
CA ALA A 290 0.59 -13.55 8.60
C ALA A 290 0.38 -12.18 9.28
N ALA A 291 -0.69 -12.00 10.04
CA ALA A 291 -0.97 -10.75 10.76
C ALA A 291 0.00 -10.51 11.92
N GLU A 292 0.39 -11.55 12.68
CA GLU A 292 1.41 -11.45 13.72
C GLU A 292 2.78 -11.04 13.15
N PHE A 293 3.17 -11.60 12.00
CA PHE A 293 4.37 -11.19 11.27
C PHE A 293 4.28 -9.74 10.79
N ALA A 294 3.15 -9.36 10.20
CA ALA A 294 2.89 -8.02 9.70
C ALA A 294 2.94 -6.95 10.81
N ILE A 295 2.38 -7.25 11.98
CA ILE A 295 2.43 -6.39 13.17
C ILE A 295 3.87 -6.10 13.58
N LYS A 296 4.75 -7.12 13.58
CA LYS A 296 6.17 -6.92 13.87
C LYS A 296 6.84 -6.03 12.82
N CYS A 297 6.54 -6.23 11.52
CA CYS A 297 7.07 -5.37 10.47
C CYS A 297 6.70 -3.90 10.69
N GLY A 298 5.42 -3.60 10.93
CA GLY A 298 4.95 -2.25 11.21
C GLY A 298 5.59 -1.64 12.47
N ALA A 299 5.71 -2.43 13.54
CA ALA A 299 6.32 -1.99 14.80
C ALA A 299 7.81 -1.65 14.62
N ILE A 300 8.59 -2.49 13.92
CA ILE A 300 10.01 -2.23 13.63
C ILE A 300 10.16 -0.96 12.79
N THR A 301 9.33 -0.78 11.77
CA THR A 301 9.34 0.43 10.94
C THR A 301 9.19 1.70 11.77
N CYS A 302 8.32 1.70 12.76
CA CYS A 302 8.13 2.85 13.65
C CYS A 302 9.36 3.21 14.50
N THR A 303 10.36 2.36 14.62
CA THR A 303 11.58 2.60 15.42
C THR A 303 12.71 3.29 14.63
N THR A 304 12.51 3.53 13.35
CA THR A 304 13.50 4.15 12.46
C THR A 304 12.87 5.30 11.67
N LYS A 305 13.63 6.34 11.39
CA LYS A 305 13.16 7.50 10.66
C LYS A 305 13.14 7.25 9.15
N GLY A 306 12.09 7.72 8.47
CA GLY A 306 11.93 7.69 7.01
C GLY A 306 11.10 6.51 6.52
N ALA A 307 10.96 6.37 5.17
CA ALA A 307 10.18 5.32 4.53
C ALA A 307 11.07 4.10 4.20
N PHE A 308 11.67 4.02 2.99
CA PHE A 308 12.47 2.86 2.56
C PHE A 308 13.55 2.40 3.57
N PRO A 309 14.31 3.32 4.23
CA PRO A 309 15.30 2.90 5.22
C PRO A 309 14.70 2.20 6.45
N ALA A 310 13.48 2.59 6.86
CA ALA A 310 12.83 2.07 8.05
C ALA A 310 12.20 0.69 7.85
N LEU A 311 11.93 0.27 6.60
CA LEU A 311 11.33 -1.03 6.29
C LEU A 311 12.28 -2.17 6.70
N PRO A 312 11.80 -3.18 7.46
CA PRO A 312 12.65 -4.21 8.01
C PRO A 312 13.14 -5.22 6.96
N VAL A 313 14.27 -5.86 7.25
CA VAL A 313 14.71 -7.08 6.58
C VAL A 313 14.22 -8.30 7.37
N LEU A 314 14.12 -9.45 6.71
CA LEU A 314 13.59 -10.69 7.31
C LEU A 314 14.22 -11.06 8.66
N ALA A 315 15.55 -10.93 8.77
CA ALA A 315 16.27 -11.26 10.00
C ALA A 315 15.84 -10.42 11.22
N GLN A 316 15.42 -9.16 11.01
CA GLN A 316 14.93 -8.29 12.09
C GLN A 316 13.54 -8.69 12.58
N VAL A 317 12.71 -9.28 11.73
CA VAL A 317 11.33 -9.69 12.08
C VAL A 317 11.32 -11.05 12.77
N GLN A 318 12.31 -11.90 12.47
CA GLN A 318 12.45 -13.25 13.04
C GLN A 318 13.21 -13.27 14.38
N SER A 319 13.89 -12.16 14.72
CA SER A 319 14.54 -12.00 16.04
C SER A 319 13.51 -11.68 17.13
#